data_26041cacd83df06e2d7ad4a15a999276
#
_entry.id   26041cacd83df06e2d7ad4a15a999276
#
_cell.length_a   1.000
_cell.length_b   1.000
_cell.length_c   1.000
_cell.angle_alpha   90.00
_cell.angle_beta   90.00
_cell.angle_gamma   90.00
#
_symmetry.space_group_name_H-M   'P 1'
#
loop_
_entity.id
_entity.type
_entity.pdbx_description
1 polymer ?
#
loop_
_entity_poly.entity_id
_entity_poly.type
_entity_poly.pdbx_seq_one_letter_code
_entity_poly.pdbx_strand_id
1 'polypeptide(L)'
;ILSHGFVVDGKGLKMSKSLGNVIAPEDILKKYGADILRIWVASSNYAEDLRIDHSILDQHADSYRKIRNTFRYLLGNLNDNFEEIDLEKINLSELPELEQFMLHKIYSLNENFKNYFNNYDFHNLYKELLNFCTVDLSAFYFDIRKDSLYCDSKDSKKRQSTIILLNVILNSLLKWFAPILSFTTEEIYRLIMNDNKSIHLTKFLEFPISFKNENLNQKWLKLIKIRNTCNISIEEKRASKEIGSSLEASLKINLDKK
;
A
#
# COMPACT_ATOMS: atom_id res chain seq x y z
N ILE A 1 26.05 -11.85 -11.00
CA ILE A 1 26.18 -12.34 -9.61
C ILE A 1 25.69 -11.23 -8.70
N LEU A 2 24.74 -11.53 -7.83
CA LEU A 2 24.25 -10.66 -6.79
C LEU A 2 24.96 -11.03 -5.49
N SER A 3 25.68 -10.08 -4.89
CA SER A 3 26.29 -10.23 -3.55
C SER A 3 25.48 -9.49 -2.49
N HIS A 4 25.53 -9.97 -1.26
CA HIS A 4 24.84 -9.37 -0.12
C HIS A 4 25.77 -9.33 1.10
N GLY A 5 25.43 -8.46 2.07
CA GLY A 5 26.12 -8.36 3.35
C GLY A 5 25.84 -9.54 4.27
N PHE A 6 26.45 -9.58 5.44
CA PHE A 6 26.21 -10.59 6.45
C PHE A 6 24.95 -10.28 7.26
N VAL A 7 24.36 -11.33 7.82
CA VAL A 7 23.32 -11.19 8.83
C VAL A 7 24.00 -11.12 10.20
N VAL A 8 23.77 -10.02 10.92
CA VAL A 8 24.35 -9.73 12.23
C VAL A 8 23.26 -9.54 13.28
N ASP A 9 23.60 -9.64 14.56
CA ASP A 9 22.63 -9.38 15.62
C ASP A 9 22.20 -7.90 15.68
N GLY A 10 21.26 -7.55 16.54
CA GLY A 10 20.75 -6.18 16.70
C GLY A 10 21.83 -5.15 17.07
N LYS A 11 22.95 -5.60 17.64
CA LYS A 11 24.12 -4.75 17.98
C LYS A 11 25.13 -4.65 16.84
N GLY A 12 24.92 -5.37 15.74
CA GLY A 12 25.85 -5.41 14.60
C GLY A 12 27.01 -6.40 14.80
N LEU A 13 26.91 -7.35 15.73
CA LEU A 13 27.92 -8.36 15.96
C LEU A 13 27.61 -9.63 15.17
N LYS A 14 28.66 -10.31 14.71
CA LYS A 14 28.53 -11.62 14.06
C LYS A 14 27.83 -12.60 14.98
N MET A 15 26.79 -13.23 14.48
CA MET A 15 26.08 -14.27 15.21
C MET A 15 26.93 -15.54 15.33
N SER A 16 27.04 -16.09 16.55
CA SER A 16 27.69 -17.37 16.80
C SER A 16 27.03 -18.11 17.95
N LYS A 17 27.07 -19.43 17.89
CA LYS A 17 26.53 -20.29 18.98
C LYS A 17 27.25 -20.06 20.30
N SER A 18 28.57 -19.79 20.27
CA SER A 18 29.39 -19.53 21.46
C SER A 18 29.04 -18.22 22.17
N LEU A 19 28.54 -17.21 21.42
CA LEU A 19 28.09 -15.95 22.00
C LEU A 19 26.63 -15.97 22.42
N GLY A 20 25.88 -17.02 22.06
CA GLY A 20 24.45 -17.14 22.38
C GLY A 20 23.55 -16.11 21.71
N ASN A 21 24.04 -15.43 20.67
CA ASN A 21 23.32 -14.35 19.97
C ASN A 21 22.72 -14.80 18.63
N VAL A 22 22.63 -16.11 18.39
CA VAL A 22 22.05 -16.66 17.17
C VAL A 22 20.53 -16.60 17.24
N ILE A 23 19.92 -16.02 16.22
CA ILE A 23 18.48 -16.05 15.99
C ILE A 23 18.23 -17.06 14.86
N ALA A 24 17.63 -18.20 15.21
CA ALA A 24 17.33 -19.22 14.22
C ALA A 24 16.08 -18.87 13.41
N PRO A 25 16.07 -19.10 12.07
CA PRO A 25 14.88 -18.84 11.25
C PRO A 25 13.64 -19.59 11.75
N GLU A 26 13.79 -20.80 12.29
CA GLU A 26 12.70 -21.61 12.83
C GLU A 26 11.97 -20.91 14.00
N ASP A 27 12.69 -20.18 14.84
CA ASP A 27 12.10 -19.44 15.97
C ASP A 27 11.32 -18.22 15.47
N ILE A 28 11.84 -17.57 14.42
CA ILE A 28 11.14 -16.46 13.75
C ILE A 28 9.86 -16.99 13.10
N LEU A 29 9.93 -18.09 12.35
CA LEU A 29 8.78 -18.69 11.67
C LEU A 29 7.68 -19.09 12.66
N LYS A 30 8.04 -19.65 13.83
CA LYS A 30 7.07 -20.02 14.88
C LYS A 30 6.37 -18.79 15.48
N LYS A 31 7.10 -17.71 15.71
CA LYS A 31 6.57 -16.52 16.39
C LYS A 31 5.87 -15.54 15.44
N TYR A 32 6.45 -15.31 14.27
CA TYR A 32 6.03 -14.23 13.36
C TYR A 32 5.44 -14.75 12.04
N GLY A 33 5.79 -15.96 11.63
CA GLY A 33 5.45 -16.48 10.30
C GLY A 33 6.44 -16.06 9.21
N ALA A 34 6.32 -16.70 8.05
CA ALA A 34 7.26 -16.52 6.94
C ALA A 34 7.17 -15.13 6.29
N ASP A 35 5.98 -14.58 6.17
CA ASP A 35 5.79 -13.30 5.47
C ASP A 35 6.47 -12.13 6.21
N ILE A 36 6.53 -12.14 7.54
CA ILE A 36 7.23 -11.10 8.29
C ILE A 36 8.76 -11.21 8.11
N LEU A 37 9.30 -12.42 8.09
CA LEU A 37 10.71 -12.63 7.76
C LEU A 37 11.03 -12.14 6.34
N ARG A 38 10.14 -12.40 5.38
CA ARG A 38 10.28 -11.93 4.00
C ARG A 38 10.20 -10.40 3.88
N ILE A 39 9.34 -9.75 4.67
CA ILE A 39 9.29 -8.28 4.77
C ILE A 39 10.62 -7.74 5.28
N TRP A 40 11.17 -8.31 6.35
CA TRP A 40 12.46 -7.88 6.87
C TRP A 40 13.55 -7.93 5.79
N VAL A 41 13.65 -9.04 5.04
CA VAL A 41 14.62 -9.17 3.94
C VAL A 41 14.35 -8.12 2.84
N ALA A 42 13.10 -8.02 2.36
CA ALA A 42 12.74 -7.11 1.26
C ALA A 42 12.88 -5.62 1.63
N SER A 43 12.67 -5.27 2.90
CA SER A 43 12.79 -3.89 3.38
C SER A 43 14.21 -3.47 3.73
N SER A 44 15.16 -4.40 3.75
CA SER A 44 16.54 -4.14 4.09
C SER A 44 17.37 -3.83 2.84
N ASN A 45 18.39 -2.98 2.99
CA ASN A 45 19.42 -2.82 1.96
C ASN A 45 20.39 -4.01 2.04
N TYR A 46 20.15 -5.03 1.25
CA TYR A 46 20.95 -6.26 1.28
C TYR A 46 22.42 -6.10 0.84
N ALA A 47 22.79 -4.95 0.23
CA ALA A 47 24.20 -4.65 -0.08
C ALA A 47 25.04 -4.37 1.17
N GLU A 48 24.39 -4.08 2.30
CA GLU A 48 25.02 -3.83 3.60
C GLU A 48 24.74 -5.01 4.56
N ASP A 49 25.38 -4.98 5.73
CA ASP A 49 25.09 -5.97 6.78
C ASP A 49 23.69 -5.79 7.35
N LEU A 50 22.95 -6.90 7.42
CA LEU A 50 21.54 -6.94 7.82
C LEU A 50 21.44 -7.23 9.32
N ARG A 51 20.96 -6.26 10.08
CA ARG A 51 20.69 -6.46 11.51
C ARG A 51 19.37 -7.16 11.73
N ILE A 52 19.38 -8.14 12.64
CA ILE A 52 18.18 -8.85 13.06
C ILE A 52 18.11 -8.94 14.58
N ASP A 53 16.95 -8.59 15.14
CA ASP A 53 16.55 -8.87 16.51
C ASP A 53 15.01 -8.87 16.61
N HIS A 54 14.50 -9.19 17.79
CA HIS A 54 13.05 -9.22 18.00
C HIS A 54 12.39 -7.86 17.87
N SER A 55 13.05 -6.77 18.26
CA SER A 55 12.47 -5.41 18.16
C SER A 55 12.32 -4.96 16.70
N ILE A 56 13.28 -5.30 15.85
CA ILE A 56 13.24 -5.08 14.41
C ILE A 56 12.09 -5.89 13.79
N LEU A 57 11.96 -7.16 14.17
CA LEU A 57 10.87 -8.00 13.67
C LEU A 57 9.49 -7.54 14.14
N ASP A 58 9.36 -7.02 15.37
CA ASP A 58 8.11 -6.42 15.87
C ASP A 58 7.69 -5.20 15.05
N GLN A 59 8.64 -4.33 14.63
CA GLN A 59 8.36 -3.20 13.73
C GLN A 59 7.87 -3.68 12.35
N HIS A 60 8.44 -4.76 11.81
CA HIS A 60 7.96 -5.36 10.55
C HIS A 60 6.59 -6.02 10.72
N ALA A 61 6.30 -6.61 11.87
CA ALA A 61 4.98 -7.12 12.19
C ALA A 61 3.93 -5.99 12.23
N ASP A 62 4.28 -4.81 12.75
CA ASP A 62 3.39 -3.64 12.72
C ASP A 62 3.15 -3.13 11.28
N SER A 63 4.19 -3.09 10.46
CA SER A 63 4.06 -2.77 9.03
C SER A 63 3.18 -3.78 8.30
N TYR A 64 3.36 -5.06 8.57
CA TYR A 64 2.51 -6.13 8.04
C TYR A 64 1.03 -5.95 8.42
N ARG A 65 0.74 -5.60 9.69
CA ARG A 65 -0.64 -5.35 10.15
C ARG A 65 -1.28 -4.20 9.36
N LYS A 66 -0.53 -3.13 9.06
CA LYS A 66 -1.03 -2.01 8.23
C LYS A 66 -1.39 -2.47 6.82
N ILE A 67 -0.52 -3.25 6.17
CA ILE A 67 -0.77 -3.83 4.85
C ILE A 67 -1.99 -4.76 4.90
N ARG A 68 -2.06 -5.65 5.89
CA ARG A 68 -3.19 -6.56 6.08
C ARG A 68 -4.52 -5.82 6.29
N ASN A 69 -4.50 -4.70 7.01
CA ASN A 69 -5.68 -3.85 7.19
C ASN A 69 -6.13 -3.22 5.88
N THR A 70 -5.20 -2.84 4.98
CA THR A 70 -5.53 -2.37 3.62
C THR A 70 -6.26 -3.45 2.83
N PHE A 71 -5.74 -4.68 2.81
CA PHE A 71 -6.43 -5.81 2.17
C PHE A 71 -7.80 -6.09 2.80
N ARG A 72 -7.89 -6.07 4.13
CA ARG A 72 -9.15 -6.28 4.84
C ARG A 72 -10.21 -5.23 4.49
N TYR A 73 -9.79 -3.96 4.35
CA TYR A 73 -10.69 -2.89 3.91
C TYR A 73 -11.19 -3.12 2.48
N LEU A 74 -10.30 -3.48 1.57
CA LEU A 74 -10.64 -3.79 0.18
C LEU A 74 -11.62 -4.96 0.09
N LEU A 75 -11.31 -6.07 0.74
CA LEU A 75 -12.17 -7.27 0.77
C LEU A 75 -13.55 -6.97 1.35
N GLY A 76 -13.62 -6.23 2.47
CA GLY A 76 -14.89 -5.90 3.11
C GLY A 76 -15.79 -5.00 2.27
N ASN A 77 -15.21 -4.13 1.41
CA ASN A 77 -15.99 -3.25 0.53
C ASN A 77 -16.32 -3.88 -0.82
N LEU A 78 -15.49 -4.79 -1.31
CA LEU A 78 -15.75 -5.49 -2.57
C LEU A 78 -16.71 -6.65 -2.38
N ASN A 79 -16.57 -7.44 -1.30
CA ASN A 79 -17.39 -8.60 -1.01
C ASN A 79 -17.67 -9.42 -2.29
N ASP A 80 -18.94 -9.59 -2.67
CA ASP A 80 -19.35 -10.32 -3.87
C ASP A 80 -19.13 -9.54 -5.19
N ASN A 81 -18.61 -8.31 -5.12
CA ASN A 81 -18.34 -7.46 -6.29
C ASN A 81 -16.88 -7.53 -6.76
N PHE A 82 -16.09 -8.50 -6.30
CA PHE A 82 -14.75 -8.69 -6.84
C PHE A 82 -14.86 -9.27 -8.25
N GLU A 83 -14.20 -8.59 -9.18
CA GLU A 83 -14.07 -9.00 -10.57
C GLU A 83 -12.63 -8.91 -11.03
N GLU A 84 -12.20 -9.85 -11.85
CA GLU A 84 -10.93 -9.71 -12.57
C GLU A 84 -11.12 -8.67 -13.67
N ILE A 85 -10.55 -7.47 -13.48
CA ILE A 85 -10.83 -6.32 -14.31
C ILE A 85 -10.00 -6.34 -15.58
N ASP A 86 -10.67 -6.17 -16.71
CA ASP A 86 -10.05 -5.78 -17.98
C ASP A 86 -9.81 -4.26 -17.97
N LEU A 87 -8.54 -3.87 -17.78
CA LEU A 87 -8.14 -2.46 -17.65
C LEU A 87 -8.42 -1.64 -18.94
N GLU A 88 -8.44 -2.29 -20.10
CA GLU A 88 -8.75 -1.62 -21.39
C GLU A 88 -10.22 -1.21 -21.50
N LYS A 89 -11.11 -1.84 -20.75
CA LYS A 89 -12.54 -1.52 -20.74
C LYS A 89 -12.90 -0.38 -19.79
N ILE A 90 -11.95 0.12 -19.01
CA ILE A 90 -12.22 1.23 -18.10
C ILE A 90 -12.37 2.53 -18.88
N ASN A 91 -13.56 3.08 -18.91
CA ASN A 91 -13.84 4.37 -19.52
C ASN A 91 -13.47 5.52 -18.57
N LEU A 92 -12.31 6.14 -18.77
CA LEU A 92 -11.82 7.22 -17.93
C LEU A 92 -12.76 8.44 -17.89
N SER A 93 -13.48 8.74 -18.99
CA SER A 93 -14.38 9.90 -19.05
C SER A 93 -15.60 9.77 -18.13
N GLU A 94 -15.95 8.55 -17.72
CA GLU A 94 -17.05 8.28 -16.81
C GLU A 94 -16.63 8.28 -15.34
N LEU A 95 -15.31 8.21 -15.08
CA LEU A 95 -14.78 8.22 -13.72
C LEU A 95 -14.65 9.66 -13.20
N PRO A 96 -14.97 9.90 -11.91
CA PRO A 96 -14.65 11.15 -11.25
C PRO A 96 -13.14 11.43 -11.26
N GLU A 97 -12.77 12.68 -11.17
CA GLU A 97 -11.38 13.13 -11.29
C GLU A 97 -10.43 12.49 -10.26
N LEU A 98 -10.92 12.22 -9.05
CA LEU A 98 -10.12 11.56 -8.02
C LEU A 98 -9.75 10.13 -8.41
N GLU A 99 -10.68 9.37 -8.99
CA GLU A 99 -10.43 8.02 -9.49
C GLU A 99 -9.44 8.03 -10.65
N GLN A 100 -9.56 8.98 -11.57
CA GLN A 100 -8.60 9.16 -12.66
C GLN A 100 -7.19 9.47 -12.12
N PHE A 101 -7.08 10.34 -11.10
CA PHE A 101 -5.81 10.63 -10.43
C PHE A 101 -5.21 9.38 -9.78
N MET A 102 -6.01 8.59 -9.09
CA MET A 102 -5.54 7.34 -8.48
C MET A 102 -5.10 6.31 -9.52
N LEU A 103 -5.78 6.22 -10.67
CA LEU A 103 -5.34 5.37 -11.78
C LEU A 103 -4.00 5.82 -12.35
N HIS A 104 -3.78 7.14 -12.52
CA HIS A 104 -2.46 7.68 -12.89
C HIS A 104 -1.39 7.29 -11.88
N LYS A 105 -1.70 7.38 -10.59
CA LYS A 105 -0.77 7.01 -9.53
C LYS A 105 -0.41 5.52 -9.57
N ILE A 106 -1.41 4.65 -9.74
CA ILE A 106 -1.21 3.20 -9.87
C ILE A 106 -0.37 2.87 -11.12
N TYR A 107 -0.64 3.53 -12.25
CA TYR A 107 0.17 3.41 -13.46
C TYR A 107 1.64 3.75 -13.18
N SER A 108 1.90 4.89 -12.54
CA SER A 108 3.25 5.36 -12.24
C SER A 108 3.99 4.42 -11.28
N LEU A 109 3.29 3.93 -10.25
CA LEU A 109 3.84 2.94 -9.31
C LEU A 109 4.20 1.63 -10.03
N ASN A 110 3.34 1.14 -10.93
CA ASN A 110 3.61 -0.08 -11.68
C ASN A 110 4.88 0.02 -12.53
N GLU A 111 5.11 1.16 -13.17
CA GLU A 111 6.33 1.41 -13.94
C GLU A 111 7.57 1.47 -13.03
N ASN A 112 7.47 2.13 -11.86
CA ASN A 112 8.53 2.12 -10.87
C ASN A 112 8.84 0.68 -10.39
N PHE A 113 7.82 -0.12 -10.12
CA PHE A 113 7.99 -1.49 -9.63
C PHE A 113 8.66 -2.40 -10.67
N LYS A 114 8.31 -2.26 -11.96
CA LYS A 114 9.04 -2.96 -13.04
C LYS A 114 10.54 -2.63 -12.99
N ASN A 115 10.89 -1.35 -12.80
CA ASN A 115 12.28 -0.92 -12.67
C ASN A 115 12.95 -1.51 -11.42
N TYR A 116 12.29 -1.47 -10.27
CA TYR A 116 12.84 -2.03 -9.03
C TYR A 116 13.07 -3.54 -9.14
N PHE A 117 12.14 -4.29 -9.72
CA PHE A 117 12.33 -5.73 -9.96
C PHE A 117 13.50 -6.01 -10.90
N ASN A 118 13.61 -5.26 -11.99
CA ASN A 118 14.71 -5.43 -12.96
C ASN A 118 16.09 -5.12 -12.35
N ASN A 119 16.15 -4.20 -11.39
CA ASN A 119 17.37 -3.77 -10.72
C ASN A 119 17.59 -4.46 -9.35
N TYR A 120 16.71 -5.39 -8.95
CA TYR A 120 16.75 -6.04 -7.64
C TYR A 120 16.68 -5.06 -6.45
N ASP A 121 16.06 -3.90 -6.63
CA ASP A 121 15.90 -2.86 -5.61
C ASP A 121 14.62 -3.09 -4.79
N PHE A 122 14.61 -4.18 -4.01
CA PHE A 122 13.46 -4.56 -3.21
C PHE A 122 13.19 -3.61 -2.04
N HIS A 123 14.22 -2.93 -1.54
CA HIS A 123 14.09 -1.96 -0.45
C HIS A 123 13.19 -0.78 -0.86
N ASN A 124 13.46 -0.14 -1.98
CA ASN A 124 12.65 0.96 -2.48
C ASN A 124 11.27 0.48 -2.93
N LEU A 125 11.17 -0.69 -3.55
CA LEU A 125 9.90 -1.31 -3.90
C LEU A 125 9.00 -1.47 -2.67
N TYR A 126 9.51 -2.10 -1.60
CA TYR A 126 8.73 -2.30 -0.37
C TYR A 126 8.33 -0.99 0.30
N LYS A 127 9.25 -0.01 0.34
CA LYS A 127 9.00 1.32 0.90
C LYS A 127 7.85 2.03 0.16
N GLU A 128 7.85 2.01 -1.17
CA GLU A 128 6.76 2.62 -1.96
C GLU A 128 5.44 1.86 -1.78
N LEU A 129 5.46 0.52 -1.73
CA LEU A 129 4.26 -0.28 -1.46
C LEU A 129 3.64 0.03 -0.10
N LEU A 130 4.47 0.10 0.95
CA LEU A 130 4.01 0.44 2.29
C LEU A 130 3.45 1.86 2.35
N ASN A 131 4.13 2.83 1.72
CA ASN A 131 3.64 4.20 1.63
C ASN A 131 2.31 4.29 0.88
N PHE A 132 2.19 3.59 -0.24
CA PHE A 132 0.94 3.53 -0.99
C PHE A 132 -0.21 3.00 -0.13
N CYS A 133 -0.02 1.90 0.59
CA CYS A 133 -1.04 1.35 1.49
C CYS A 133 -1.43 2.30 2.63
N THR A 134 -0.45 2.95 3.27
CA THR A 134 -0.69 3.71 4.50
C THR A 134 -1.08 5.16 4.25
N VAL A 135 -0.44 5.81 3.30
CA VAL A 135 -0.65 7.24 3.02
C VAL A 135 -1.67 7.44 1.90
N ASP A 136 -1.40 6.85 0.72
CA ASP A 136 -2.21 7.14 -0.45
C ASP A 136 -3.58 6.44 -0.40
N LEU A 137 -3.64 5.23 0.12
CA LEU A 137 -4.90 4.51 0.26
C LEU A 137 -5.58 4.83 1.59
N SER A 138 -4.97 4.45 2.72
CA SER A 138 -5.64 4.51 4.02
C SER A 138 -5.92 5.95 4.47
N ALA A 139 -4.90 6.82 4.50
CA ALA A 139 -5.05 8.19 5.00
C ALA A 139 -5.64 9.17 3.98
N PHE A 140 -5.68 8.81 2.70
CA PHE A 140 -6.20 9.69 1.66
C PHE A 140 -7.42 9.12 0.95
N TYR A 141 -7.26 8.13 0.08
CA TYR A 141 -8.34 7.69 -0.81
C TYR A 141 -9.51 7.05 -0.05
N PHE A 142 -9.23 6.12 0.84
CA PHE A 142 -10.27 5.43 1.62
C PHE A 142 -10.99 6.38 2.55
N ASP A 143 -10.26 7.32 3.18
CA ASP A 143 -10.86 8.33 4.04
C ASP A 143 -11.84 9.24 3.27
N ILE A 144 -11.48 9.66 2.05
CA ILE A 144 -12.36 10.49 1.21
C ILE A 144 -13.57 9.71 0.70
N ARG A 145 -13.44 8.39 0.42
CA ARG A 145 -14.49 7.60 -0.22
C ARG A 145 -15.35 6.78 0.73
N LYS A 146 -15.00 6.71 2.02
CA LYS A 146 -15.77 5.93 3.01
C LYS A 146 -17.26 6.26 3.02
N ASP A 147 -17.62 7.55 2.97
CA ASP A 147 -19.03 7.95 3.00
C ASP A 147 -19.76 7.52 1.73
N SER A 148 -19.12 7.60 0.56
CA SER A 148 -19.69 7.12 -0.69
C SER A 148 -19.91 5.59 -0.69
N LEU A 149 -19.01 4.85 -0.05
CA LEU A 149 -19.14 3.39 0.05
C LEU A 149 -20.23 2.95 1.01
N TYR A 150 -20.41 3.67 2.12
CA TYR A 150 -21.32 3.27 3.20
C TYR A 150 -22.69 3.94 3.14
N CYS A 151 -22.77 5.18 2.64
CA CYS A 151 -23.99 5.98 2.68
C CYS A 151 -24.69 6.14 1.33
N ASP A 152 -23.93 6.15 0.20
CA ASP A 152 -24.54 6.30 -1.12
C ASP A 152 -25.31 5.04 -1.54
N SER A 153 -26.35 5.23 -2.36
CA SER A 153 -27.09 4.12 -2.97
C SER A 153 -26.17 3.25 -3.84
N LYS A 154 -26.54 1.98 -4.03
CA LYS A 154 -25.75 1.04 -4.87
C LYS A 154 -25.62 1.54 -6.32
N ASP A 155 -26.60 2.27 -6.81
CA ASP A 155 -26.66 2.80 -8.19
C ASP A 155 -25.96 4.17 -8.33
N SER A 156 -25.43 4.73 -7.25
CA SER A 156 -24.67 5.97 -7.32
C SER A 156 -23.42 5.81 -8.19
N LYS A 157 -23.30 6.65 -9.22
CA LYS A 157 -22.10 6.65 -10.11
C LYS A 157 -20.80 6.76 -9.32
N LYS A 158 -20.79 7.59 -8.26
CA LYS A 158 -19.62 7.78 -7.40
C LYS A 158 -19.24 6.49 -6.67
N ARG A 159 -20.24 5.79 -6.12
CA ARG A 159 -20.00 4.49 -5.46
C ARG A 159 -19.53 3.44 -6.45
N GLN A 160 -20.17 3.31 -7.61
CA GLN A 160 -19.76 2.37 -8.65
C GLN A 160 -18.33 2.64 -9.15
N SER A 161 -17.98 3.90 -9.43
CA SER A 161 -16.61 4.28 -9.80
C SER A 161 -15.60 3.94 -8.70
N THR A 162 -15.98 4.13 -7.44
CA THR A 162 -15.13 3.73 -6.30
C THR A 162 -14.93 2.21 -6.28
N ILE A 163 -15.97 1.40 -6.46
CA ILE A 163 -15.89 -0.07 -6.50
C ILE A 163 -14.97 -0.54 -7.65
N ILE A 164 -15.10 0.05 -8.84
CA ILE A 164 -14.19 -0.23 -9.97
C ILE A 164 -12.74 0.01 -9.56
N LEU A 165 -12.45 1.16 -8.95
CA LEU A 165 -11.08 1.48 -8.54
C LEU A 165 -10.58 0.57 -7.41
N LEU A 166 -11.42 0.20 -6.43
CA LEU A 166 -11.04 -0.76 -5.39
C LEU A 166 -10.66 -2.13 -5.97
N ASN A 167 -11.36 -2.58 -7.02
CA ASN A 167 -11.00 -3.80 -7.74
C ASN A 167 -9.62 -3.67 -8.41
N VAL A 168 -9.34 -2.56 -9.10
CA VAL A 168 -8.02 -2.30 -9.70
C VAL A 168 -6.93 -2.31 -8.62
N ILE A 169 -7.17 -1.64 -7.49
CA ILE A 169 -6.23 -1.58 -6.36
C ILE A 169 -5.98 -2.98 -5.80
N LEU A 170 -7.02 -3.76 -5.53
CA LEU A 170 -6.87 -5.10 -4.96
C LEU A 170 -6.06 -6.02 -5.89
N ASN A 171 -6.40 -6.05 -7.19
CA ASN A 171 -5.67 -6.81 -8.18
C ASN A 171 -4.20 -6.40 -8.27
N SER A 172 -3.92 -5.09 -8.23
CA SER A 172 -2.56 -4.55 -8.27
C SER A 172 -1.76 -4.95 -7.04
N LEU A 173 -2.32 -4.72 -5.84
CA LEU A 173 -1.65 -5.03 -4.58
C LEU A 173 -1.37 -6.54 -4.42
N LEU A 174 -2.32 -7.40 -4.82
CA LEU A 174 -2.11 -8.85 -4.78
C LEU A 174 -0.90 -9.25 -5.61
N LYS A 175 -0.79 -8.74 -6.84
CA LYS A 175 0.30 -9.08 -7.76
C LYS A 175 1.62 -8.45 -7.32
N TRP A 176 1.62 -7.21 -6.85
CA TRP A 176 2.83 -6.52 -6.40
C TRP A 176 3.39 -7.10 -5.10
N PHE A 177 2.52 -7.52 -4.17
CA PHE A 177 2.96 -8.14 -2.92
C PHE A 177 3.26 -9.64 -3.03
N ALA A 178 2.78 -10.34 -4.05
CA ALA A 178 2.97 -11.79 -4.16
C ALA A 178 4.43 -12.25 -4.02
N PRO A 179 5.44 -11.56 -4.60
CA PRO A 179 6.84 -11.93 -4.41
C PRO A 179 7.36 -11.71 -2.99
N ILE A 180 6.72 -10.86 -2.18
CA ILE A 180 7.13 -10.53 -0.81
C ILE A 180 6.26 -11.26 0.21
N LEU A 181 4.95 -11.06 0.16
CA LEU A 181 3.95 -11.64 1.06
C LEU A 181 3.32 -12.89 0.44
N SER A 182 4.15 -13.87 0.13
CA SER A 182 3.76 -15.03 -0.69
C SER A 182 2.59 -15.82 -0.11
N PHE A 183 2.51 -15.96 1.20
CA PHE A 183 1.44 -16.72 1.86
C PHE A 183 0.17 -15.89 1.99
N THR A 184 0.30 -14.64 2.44
CA THR A 184 -0.86 -13.74 2.63
C THR A 184 -1.59 -13.47 1.31
N THR A 185 -0.86 -13.20 0.24
CA THR A 185 -1.47 -12.92 -1.07
C THR A 185 -2.12 -14.16 -1.67
N GLU A 186 -1.52 -15.33 -1.48
CA GLU A 186 -2.11 -16.61 -1.91
C GLU A 186 -3.40 -16.91 -1.14
N GLU A 187 -3.41 -16.72 0.19
CA GLU A 187 -4.60 -16.88 1.03
C GLU A 187 -5.73 -15.99 0.53
N ILE A 188 -5.45 -14.69 0.33
CA ILE A 188 -6.45 -13.73 -0.14
C ILE A 188 -6.94 -14.09 -1.54
N TYR A 189 -6.03 -14.43 -2.45
CA TYR A 189 -6.38 -14.76 -3.83
C TYR A 189 -7.32 -15.97 -3.91
N ARG A 190 -7.04 -17.02 -3.13
CA ARG A 190 -7.91 -18.20 -3.05
C ARG A 190 -9.29 -17.89 -2.46
N LEU A 191 -9.36 -16.96 -1.49
CA LEU A 191 -10.64 -16.55 -0.91
C LEU A 191 -11.56 -15.85 -1.91
N ILE A 192 -10.98 -15.05 -2.83
CA ILE A 192 -11.77 -14.23 -3.77
C ILE A 192 -12.03 -14.93 -5.11
N MET A 193 -11.11 -15.76 -5.59
CA MET A 193 -11.23 -16.38 -6.91
C MET A 193 -12.09 -17.66 -6.92
N ASN A 194 -12.33 -18.24 -5.75
CA ASN A 194 -13.07 -19.52 -5.62
C ASN A 194 -12.55 -20.62 -6.58
N ASP A 195 -11.27 -20.54 -6.96
CA ASP A 195 -10.60 -21.32 -8.00
C ASP A 195 -9.32 -21.91 -7.41
N ASN A 196 -8.87 -23.04 -7.93
CA ASN A 196 -7.60 -23.69 -7.54
C ASN A 196 -6.37 -23.03 -8.16
N LYS A 197 -6.52 -21.88 -8.82
CA LYS A 197 -5.38 -21.13 -9.36
C LYS A 197 -4.62 -20.42 -8.25
N SER A 198 -3.30 -20.34 -8.43
CA SER A 198 -2.40 -19.60 -7.53
C SER A 198 -2.11 -18.21 -8.06
N ILE A 199 -2.02 -17.21 -7.17
CA ILE A 199 -1.57 -15.86 -7.51
C ILE A 199 -0.17 -15.88 -8.14
N HIS A 200 0.67 -16.83 -7.74
CA HIS A 200 2.04 -16.99 -8.24
C HIS A 200 2.13 -17.47 -9.70
N LEU A 201 1.02 -17.91 -10.27
CA LEU A 201 0.93 -18.25 -11.71
C LEU A 201 0.38 -17.09 -12.55
N THR A 202 0.06 -15.96 -11.94
CA THR A 202 -0.44 -14.78 -12.64
C THR A 202 0.70 -13.85 -13.06
N LYS A 203 0.44 -13.00 -14.05
CA LYS A 203 1.38 -11.96 -14.49
C LYS A 203 1.05 -10.63 -13.80
N PHE A 204 2.04 -9.73 -13.72
CA PHE A 204 1.79 -8.33 -13.36
C PHE A 204 0.79 -7.71 -14.33
N LEU A 205 0.01 -6.74 -13.83
CA LEU A 205 -0.92 -6.00 -14.66
C LEU A 205 -0.15 -5.09 -15.63
N GLU A 206 -0.64 -5.02 -16.85
CA GLU A 206 -0.21 -4.03 -17.83
C GLU A 206 -1.26 -2.93 -17.87
N PHE A 207 -0.85 -1.72 -17.55
CA PHE A 207 -1.76 -0.57 -17.50
C PHE A 207 -1.74 0.18 -18.83
N PRO A 208 -2.92 0.55 -19.36
CA PRO A 208 -3.01 1.40 -20.56
C PRO A 208 -2.30 2.73 -20.37
N ILE A 209 -1.60 3.19 -21.40
CA ILE A 209 -0.93 4.52 -21.38
C ILE A 209 -1.91 5.66 -21.17
N SER A 210 -3.19 5.46 -21.50
CA SER A 210 -4.28 6.41 -21.26
C SER A 210 -4.47 6.77 -19.79
N PHE A 211 -4.02 5.91 -18.84
CA PHE A 211 -4.07 6.21 -17.41
C PHE A 211 -3.03 7.27 -17.01
N LYS A 212 -2.00 7.48 -17.81
CA LYS A 212 -1.00 8.51 -17.55
C LYS A 212 -1.55 9.90 -17.82
N ASN A 213 -1.67 10.73 -16.77
CA ASN A 213 -2.14 12.10 -16.86
C ASN A 213 -1.33 13.01 -15.94
N GLU A 214 -0.22 13.55 -16.45
CA GLU A 214 0.70 14.35 -15.65
C GLU A 214 0.10 15.70 -15.23
N ASN A 215 -0.74 16.31 -16.07
CA ASN A 215 -1.42 17.56 -15.72
C ASN A 215 -2.36 17.37 -14.52
N LEU A 216 -3.10 16.26 -14.51
CA LEU A 216 -3.97 15.89 -13.40
C LEU A 216 -3.15 15.62 -12.12
N ASN A 217 -2.03 14.94 -12.25
CA ASN A 217 -1.09 14.67 -11.15
C ASN A 217 -0.62 15.98 -10.51
N GLN A 218 -0.12 16.94 -11.30
CA GLN A 218 0.34 18.23 -10.81
C GLN A 218 -0.77 19.02 -10.09
N LYS A 219 -1.99 18.98 -10.61
CA LYS A 219 -3.16 19.57 -9.95
C LYS A 219 -3.41 18.94 -8.58
N TRP A 220 -3.48 17.62 -8.52
CA TRP A 220 -3.76 16.90 -7.26
C TRP A 220 -2.65 17.01 -6.23
N LEU A 221 -1.38 17.06 -6.64
CA LEU A 221 -0.28 17.32 -5.71
C LEU A 221 -0.43 18.67 -5.00
N LYS A 222 -0.91 19.71 -5.71
CA LYS A 222 -1.21 21.02 -5.08
C LYS A 222 -2.38 20.89 -4.11
N LEU A 223 -3.46 20.20 -4.49
CA LEU A 223 -4.64 20.00 -3.63
C LEU A 223 -4.30 19.21 -2.37
N ILE A 224 -3.49 18.16 -2.49
CA ILE A 224 -3.02 17.36 -1.35
C ILE A 224 -2.17 18.22 -0.41
N LYS A 225 -1.29 19.09 -0.93
CA LYS A 225 -0.50 20.01 -0.13
C LYS A 225 -1.39 20.96 0.67
N ILE A 226 -2.42 21.53 0.05
CA ILE A 226 -3.40 22.40 0.72
C ILE A 226 -4.14 21.61 1.81
N ARG A 227 -4.65 20.41 1.49
CA ARG A 227 -5.33 19.54 2.46
C ARG A 227 -4.43 19.24 3.67
N ASN A 228 -3.17 18.93 3.45
CA ASN A 228 -2.25 18.63 4.54
C ASN A 228 -2.01 19.85 5.44
N THR A 229 -1.90 21.03 4.89
CA THR A 229 -1.81 22.29 5.67
C THR A 229 -3.08 22.52 6.51
N CYS A 230 -4.25 22.30 5.92
CA CYS A 230 -5.53 22.39 6.65
C CYS A 230 -5.61 21.37 7.80
N ASN A 231 -5.20 20.14 7.55
CA ASN A 231 -5.20 19.08 8.57
C ASN A 231 -4.27 19.42 9.75
N ILE A 232 -3.10 20.00 9.50
CA ILE A 232 -2.19 20.45 10.57
C ILE A 232 -2.90 21.48 11.46
N SER A 233 -3.52 22.49 10.85
CA SER A 233 -4.24 23.52 11.61
C SER A 233 -5.42 22.97 12.42
N ILE A 234 -6.15 21.97 11.87
CA ILE A 234 -7.23 21.29 12.59
C ILE A 234 -6.66 20.50 13.77
N GLU A 235 -5.58 19.74 13.57
CA GLU A 235 -4.99 18.95 14.66
C GLU A 235 -4.39 19.82 15.77
N GLU A 236 -3.85 21.00 15.47
CA GLU A 236 -3.43 21.98 16.48
C GLU A 236 -4.59 22.39 17.38
N LYS A 237 -5.77 22.67 16.79
CA LYS A 237 -6.98 23.03 17.55
C LYS A 237 -7.58 21.85 18.33
N ARG A 238 -7.46 20.65 17.81
CA ARG A 238 -7.85 19.43 18.55
C ARG A 238 -6.90 19.15 19.73
N ALA A 239 -5.60 19.33 19.54
CA ALA A 239 -4.60 19.14 20.59
C ALA A 239 -4.80 20.17 21.74
N SER A 240 -5.16 21.41 21.41
CA SER A 240 -5.53 22.45 22.40
C SER A 240 -6.92 22.25 23.03
N LYS A 241 -7.69 21.24 22.57
CA LYS A 241 -9.08 20.96 23.00
C LYS A 241 -10.08 22.11 22.72
N GLU A 242 -9.77 22.99 21.76
CA GLU A 242 -10.70 24.03 21.29
C GLU A 242 -11.83 23.42 20.45
N ILE A 243 -11.58 22.31 19.77
CA ILE A 243 -12.56 21.51 19.02
C ILE A 243 -12.43 20.03 19.41
N GLY A 244 -13.54 19.29 19.41
CA GLY A 244 -13.57 17.85 19.67
C GLY A 244 -13.37 17.03 18.40
N SER A 245 -13.88 17.52 17.27
CA SER A 245 -13.78 16.83 15.98
C SER A 245 -13.49 17.81 14.84
N SER A 246 -13.01 17.30 13.72
CA SER A 246 -12.78 18.09 12.50
C SER A 246 -14.08 18.69 11.93
N LEU A 247 -15.24 18.12 12.25
CA LEU A 247 -16.55 18.62 11.81
C LEU A 247 -16.96 19.92 12.50
N GLU A 248 -16.34 20.25 13.63
CA GLU A 248 -16.57 21.50 14.36
C GLU A 248 -15.71 22.66 13.83
N ALA A 249 -14.78 22.38 12.91
CA ALA A 249 -13.86 23.37 12.39
C ALA A 249 -14.43 24.10 11.16
N SER A 250 -14.29 25.44 11.15
CA SER A 250 -14.46 26.26 9.95
C SER A 250 -13.10 26.74 9.46
N LEU A 251 -12.78 26.51 8.21
CA LEU A 251 -11.49 26.84 7.61
C LEU A 251 -11.61 28.02 6.65
N LYS A 252 -10.74 29.01 6.82
CA LYS A 252 -10.52 30.07 5.84
C LYS A 252 -9.18 29.89 5.17
N ILE A 253 -9.17 29.57 3.89
CA ILE A 253 -7.96 29.32 3.11
C ILE A 253 -7.66 30.56 2.27
N ASN A 254 -6.50 31.18 2.48
CA ASN A 254 -5.99 32.26 1.67
C ASN A 254 -4.94 31.69 0.71
N LEU A 255 -5.12 31.85 -0.59
CA LEU A 255 -4.20 31.41 -1.62
C LEU A 255 -3.62 32.63 -2.32
N ASP A 256 -2.30 32.66 -2.49
CA ASP A 256 -1.66 33.66 -3.32
C ASP A 256 -1.94 33.37 -4.80
N LYS A 257 -2.23 34.43 -5.56
CA LYS A 257 -2.37 34.37 -7.01
C LYS A 257 -0.97 34.24 -7.66
N LYS A 258 -0.36 33.07 -7.59
CA LYS A 258 0.87 32.76 -8.37
C LYS A 258 0.68 31.51 -9.20
#